data_1af86448521c4e6a65cecb8226cbdd17
#
_entry.id   1af86448521c4e6a65cecb8226cbdd17
#
_cell.length_a   1.000
_cell.length_b   1.000
_cell.length_c   1.000
_cell.angle_alpha   90.00
_cell.angle_beta   90.00
_cell.angle_gamma   90.00
#
_symmetry.space_group_name_H-M   'P 1'
#
loop_
_entity.id
_entity.type
_entity.pdbx_description
1 polymer ?
#
loop_
_entity_poly.entity_id
_entity_poly.type
_entity_poly.pdbx_seq_one_letter_code
_entity_poly.pdbx_strand_id
1 'polypeptide(L)'
;MTTATPPEPAITPDENKLIAERREKLAALRHSARHEKRAVFPNDFKPTHHAADLQRRHGNTPTEELEPQAIRVAVAGRLMLKRVMGKASFGTLQDASGRLQLFVTRDALGDAGYEAFKHGDLGDILGAE
;
A
#
# COMPACT_ATOMS: atom_id res chain seq x y z
N MET A 1 -38.96 -31.06 14.23
CA MET A 1 -38.18 -29.95 14.82
C MET A 1 -37.34 -29.31 13.74
N THR A 2 -37.71 -28.11 13.37
CA THR A 2 -36.90 -27.33 12.43
C THR A 2 -35.91 -26.54 13.25
N THR A 3 -34.61 -26.84 13.09
CA THR A 3 -33.55 -25.99 13.60
C THR A 3 -33.48 -24.74 12.72
N ALA A 4 -33.90 -23.61 13.25
CA ALA A 4 -33.74 -22.34 12.57
C ALA A 4 -32.24 -22.02 12.49
N THR A 5 -31.71 -21.84 11.28
CA THR A 5 -30.37 -21.29 11.10
C THR A 5 -30.38 -19.86 11.65
N PRO A 6 -29.45 -19.49 12.56
CA PRO A 6 -29.40 -18.11 13.01
C PRO A 6 -29.23 -17.19 11.82
N PRO A 7 -29.92 -16.05 11.79
CA PRO A 7 -29.78 -15.12 10.68
C PRO A 7 -28.33 -14.66 10.59
N GLU A 8 -27.77 -14.63 9.40
CA GLU A 8 -26.48 -14.00 9.18
C GLU A 8 -26.53 -12.56 9.68
N PRO A 9 -25.46 -12.07 10.33
CA PRO A 9 -25.42 -10.70 10.77
C PRO A 9 -25.66 -9.78 9.57
N ALA A 10 -26.63 -8.90 9.68
CA ALA A 10 -26.96 -7.95 8.63
C ALA A 10 -25.73 -7.06 8.38
N ILE A 11 -25.22 -7.08 7.14
CA ILE A 11 -24.14 -6.19 6.72
C ILE A 11 -24.72 -4.77 6.67
N THR A 12 -24.03 -3.81 7.30
CA THR A 12 -24.48 -2.42 7.27
C THR A 12 -24.38 -1.86 5.84
N PRO A 13 -25.19 -0.84 5.47
CA PRO A 13 -25.08 -0.21 4.15
C PRO A 13 -23.68 0.30 3.84
N ASP A 14 -22.96 0.81 4.83
CA ASP A 14 -21.59 1.30 4.66
C ASP A 14 -20.60 0.17 4.41
N GLU A 15 -20.73 -0.96 5.09
CA GLU A 15 -19.93 -2.16 4.84
C GLU A 15 -20.19 -2.72 3.45
N ASN A 16 -21.45 -2.75 3.01
CA ASN A 16 -21.79 -3.16 1.65
C ASN A 16 -21.13 -2.28 0.59
N LYS A 17 -21.11 -0.97 0.83
CA LYS A 17 -20.49 -0.02 -0.06
C LYS A 17 -18.99 -0.25 -0.16
N LEU A 18 -18.30 -0.43 0.97
CA LEU A 18 -16.86 -0.70 1.01
C LEU A 18 -16.52 -2.01 0.30
N ILE A 19 -17.28 -3.06 0.53
CA ILE A 19 -17.09 -4.35 -0.14
C ILE A 19 -17.27 -4.21 -1.65
N ALA A 20 -18.32 -3.50 -2.08
CA ALA A 20 -18.58 -3.25 -3.50
C ALA A 20 -17.45 -2.48 -4.15
N GLU A 21 -16.95 -1.43 -3.52
CA GLU A 21 -15.82 -0.63 -4.02
C GLU A 21 -14.55 -1.47 -4.15
N ARG A 22 -14.26 -2.32 -3.17
CA ARG A 22 -13.09 -3.21 -3.24
C ARG A 22 -13.20 -4.25 -4.32
N ARG A 23 -14.40 -4.80 -4.55
CA ARG A 23 -14.66 -5.72 -5.66
C ARG A 23 -14.49 -5.05 -7.01
N GLU A 24 -14.95 -3.81 -7.16
CA GLU A 24 -14.75 -3.02 -8.37
C GLU A 24 -13.28 -2.77 -8.65
N LYS A 25 -12.51 -2.40 -7.62
CA LYS A 25 -11.05 -2.21 -7.73
C LYS A 25 -10.35 -3.50 -8.17
N LEU A 26 -10.74 -4.63 -7.60
CA LEU A 26 -10.18 -5.93 -7.99
C LEU A 26 -10.54 -6.29 -9.44
N ALA A 27 -11.78 -6.04 -9.85
CA ALA A 27 -12.20 -6.26 -11.23
C ALA A 27 -11.40 -5.39 -12.21
N ALA A 28 -11.16 -4.13 -11.87
CA ALA A 28 -10.34 -3.22 -12.65
C ALA A 28 -8.88 -3.70 -12.76
N LEU A 29 -8.30 -4.19 -11.67
CA LEU A 29 -6.96 -4.77 -11.68
C LEU A 29 -6.87 -6.02 -12.56
N ARG A 30 -7.87 -6.89 -12.50
CA ARG A 30 -7.93 -8.08 -13.35
C ARG A 30 -8.05 -7.74 -14.82
N HIS A 31 -8.88 -6.75 -15.14
CA HIS A 31 -9.04 -6.27 -16.51
C HIS A 31 -7.73 -5.68 -17.05
N SER A 32 -7.11 -4.80 -16.29
CA SER A 32 -5.82 -4.20 -16.62
C SER A 32 -4.71 -5.24 -16.77
N ALA A 33 -4.66 -6.22 -15.88
CA ALA A 33 -3.68 -7.30 -15.93
C ALA A 33 -3.80 -8.16 -17.18
N ARG A 34 -5.03 -8.48 -17.60
CA ARG A 34 -5.27 -9.22 -18.85
C ARG A 34 -4.82 -8.42 -20.07
N HIS A 35 -5.14 -7.14 -20.09
CA HIS A 35 -4.78 -6.26 -21.19
C HIS A 35 -3.26 -6.10 -21.32
N GLU A 36 -2.57 -5.95 -20.19
CA GLU A 36 -1.11 -5.79 -20.14
C GLU A 36 -0.36 -7.13 -20.10
N LYS A 37 -1.04 -8.26 -20.08
CA LYS A 37 -0.47 -9.61 -19.98
C LYS A 37 0.44 -9.78 -18.75
N ARG A 38 0.00 -9.27 -17.60
CA ARG A 38 0.70 -9.38 -16.33
C ARG A 38 -0.13 -10.11 -15.28
N ALA A 39 0.51 -10.54 -14.20
CA ALA A 39 -0.19 -11.15 -13.07
C ALA A 39 -1.04 -10.11 -12.31
N VAL A 40 -2.22 -10.53 -11.84
CA VAL A 40 -3.09 -9.68 -10.99
C VAL A 40 -2.42 -9.43 -9.64
N PHE A 41 -1.81 -10.47 -9.07
CA PHE A 41 -1.04 -10.40 -7.83
C PHE A 41 0.44 -10.60 -8.18
N PRO A 42 1.17 -9.54 -8.53
CA PRO A 42 2.56 -9.67 -8.92
C PRO A 42 3.42 -10.13 -7.74
N ASN A 43 4.36 -11.02 -8.00
CA ASN A 43 5.28 -11.55 -7.00
C ASN A 43 6.75 -11.38 -7.40
N ASP A 44 7.01 -10.54 -8.38
CA ASP A 44 8.33 -10.25 -8.91
C ASP A 44 9.06 -9.13 -8.16
N PHE A 45 8.37 -8.39 -7.32
CA PHE A 45 8.98 -7.37 -6.47
C PHE A 45 9.77 -8.03 -5.34
N LYS A 46 11.05 -7.68 -5.23
CA LYS A 46 11.95 -8.21 -4.20
C LYS A 46 12.43 -7.08 -3.30
N PRO A 47 11.96 -7.00 -2.04
CA PRO A 47 12.47 -6.01 -1.12
C PRO A 47 13.93 -6.31 -0.76
N THR A 48 14.74 -5.27 -0.69
CA THR A 48 16.16 -5.37 -0.33
C THR A 48 16.41 -5.07 1.14
N HIS A 49 15.47 -4.39 1.81
CA HIS A 49 15.58 -3.93 3.18
C HIS A 49 14.29 -4.19 3.95
N HIS A 50 14.42 -4.32 5.26
CA HIS A 50 13.29 -4.37 6.19
C HIS A 50 13.17 -3.05 6.95
N ALA A 51 11.95 -2.72 7.38
CA ALA A 51 11.69 -1.47 8.10
C ALA A 51 12.56 -1.32 9.34
N ALA A 52 12.71 -2.38 10.14
CA ALA A 52 13.54 -2.35 11.33
C ALA A 52 15.02 -2.08 11.03
N ASP A 53 15.53 -2.63 9.93
CA ASP A 53 16.92 -2.39 9.51
C ASP A 53 17.16 -0.93 9.15
N LEU A 54 16.23 -0.33 8.42
CA LEU A 54 16.33 1.09 8.05
C LEU A 54 16.18 2.00 9.25
N GLN A 55 15.28 1.71 10.17
CA GLN A 55 15.13 2.47 11.41
C GLN A 55 16.39 2.38 12.27
N ARG A 56 16.99 1.22 12.38
CA ARG A 56 18.22 1.01 13.17
C ARG A 56 19.42 1.73 12.56
N ARG A 57 19.55 1.69 11.22
CA ARG A 57 20.71 2.28 10.53
C ARG A 57 20.57 3.78 10.32
N HIS A 58 19.37 4.28 10.06
CA HIS A 58 19.13 5.64 9.59
C HIS A 58 18.11 6.42 10.40
N GLY A 59 17.43 5.79 11.37
CA GLY A 59 16.36 6.44 12.14
C GLY A 59 16.82 7.66 12.93
N ASN A 60 18.07 7.69 13.35
CA ASN A 60 18.67 8.80 14.09
C ASN A 60 19.62 9.66 13.23
N THR A 61 19.73 9.37 11.94
CA THR A 61 20.58 10.12 11.03
C THR A 61 19.88 11.39 10.58
N PRO A 62 20.49 12.59 10.70
CA PRO A 62 19.89 13.82 10.22
C PRO A 62 19.62 13.77 8.71
N THR A 63 18.54 14.41 8.27
CA THR A 63 18.17 14.49 6.85
C THR A 63 19.32 15.06 6.00
N GLU A 64 20.05 16.03 6.54
CA GLU A 64 21.19 16.67 5.89
C GLU A 64 22.31 15.69 5.55
N GLU A 65 22.48 14.64 6.34
CA GLU A 65 23.45 13.57 6.08
C GLU A 65 22.90 12.49 5.16
N LEU A 66 21.59 12.25 5.17
CA LEU A 66 20.94 11.25 4.32
C LEU A 66 20.83 11.69 2.87
N GLU A 67 20.49 12.95 2.61
CA GLU A 67 20.32 13.47 1.26
C GLU A 67 21.54 13.30 0.37
N PRO A 68 22.78 13.66 0.81
CA PRO A 68 23.95 13.48 0.00
C PRO A 68 24.28 12.02 -0.32
N GLN A 69 23.92 11.09 0.58
CA GLN A 69 24.19 9.66 0.38
C GLN A 69 23.27 9.02 -0.65
N ALA A 70 22.07 9.58 -0.85
CA ALA A 70 21.09 9.08 -1.81
C ALA A 70 20.91 7.55 -1.74
N ILE A 71 20.72 7.02 -0.55
CA ILE A 71 20.65 5.58 -0.32
C ILE A 71 19.38 5.01 -0.98
N ARG A 72 19.56 4.06 -1.86
CA ARG A 72 18.46 3.36 -2.52
C ARG A 72 18.06 2.13 -1.72
N VAL A 73 16.75 2.02 -1.47
CA VAL A 73 16.16 0.90 -0.74
C VAL A 73 14.90 0.44 -1.43
N ALA A 74 14.59 -0.84 -1.29
CA ALA A 74 13.32 -1.40 -1.74
C ALA A 74 12.67 -2.09 -0.56
N VAL A 75 11.45 -1.69 -0.24
CA VAL A 75 10.69 -2.21 0.91
C VAL A 75 9.31 -2.65 0.46
N ALA A 76 8.74 -3.59 1.16
CA ALA A 76 7.37 -4.05 0.92
C ALA A 76 6.67 -4.26 2.26
N GLY A 77 5.40 -3.98 2.30
CA GLY A 77 4.61 -4.16 3.51
C GLY A 77 3.15 -3.80 3.30
N ARG A 78 2.42 -3.85 4.40
CA ARG A 78 1.00 -3.50 4.42
C ARG A 78 0.83 -2.02 4.71
N LEU A 79 -0.01 -1.35 3.93
CA LEU A 79 -0.33 0.06 4.15
C LEU A 79 -1.25 0.18 5.37
N MET A 80 -0.73 0.78 6.45
CA MET A 80 -1.44 0.93 7.71
C MET A 80 -2.07 2.31 7.89
N LEU A 81 -1.41 3.35 7.41
CA LEU A 81 -1.89 4.73 7.45
C LEU A 81 -1.60 5.40 6.11
N LYS A 82 -2.49 6.29 5.71
CA LYS A 82 -2.31 7.07 4.48
C LYS A 82 -2.87 8.47 4.68
N ARG A 83 -2.08 9.48 4.34
CA ARG A 83 -2.49 10.87 4.38
C ARG A 83 -2.15 11.55 3.05
N VAL A 84 -3.17 11.92 2.30
CA VAL A 84 -3.01 12.58 1.00
C VAL A 84 -3.12 14.09 1.19
N MET A 85 -2.11 14.83 0.72
CA MET A 85 -2.04 16.29 0.84
C MET A 85 -1.70 16.89 -0.53
N GLY A 86 -2.66 16.89 -1.46
CA GLY A 86 -2.45 17.44 -2.80
C GLY A 86 -1.42 16.65 -3.62
N LYS A 87 -0.26 17.26 -3.91
CA LYS A 87 0.81 16.65 -4.71
C LYS A 87 1.76 15.77 -3.90
N ALA A 88 1.61 15.73 -2.60
CA ALA A 88 2.44 14.93 -1.70
C ALA A 88 1.56 14.11 -0.77
N SER A 89 2.04 12.96 -0.37
CA SER A 89 1.32 12.07 0.52
C SER A 89 2.28 11.39 1.48
N PHE A 90 1.77 10.99 2.63
CA PHE A 90 2.47 10.13 3.57
C PHE A 90 1.76 8.78 3.66
N GLY A 91 2.54 7.72 3.75
CA GLY A 91 2.04 6.39 4.00
C GLY A 91 2.90 5.69 5.04
N THR A 92 2.29 4.87 5.87
CA THR A 92 3.01 4.03 6.80
C THR A 92 2.91 2.59 6.34
N LEU A 93 4.04 1.98 6.00
CA LEU A 93 4.14 0.56 5.69
C LEU A 93 4.55 -0.21 6.94
N GLN A 94 3.93 -1.36 7.13
CA GLN A 94 4.32 -2.31 8.15
C GLN A 94 4.72 -3.63 7.48
N ASP A 95 5.96 -4.05 7.69
CA ASP A 95 6.43 -5.38 7.32
C ASP A 95 6.53 -6.27 8.56
N ALA A 96 7.12 -7.46 8.43
CA ALA A 96 7.28 -8.38 9.54
C ALA A 96 8.20 -7.84 10.65
N SER A 97 9.06 -6.87 10.34
CA SER A 97 10.07 -6.33 11.26
C SER A 97 9.64 -5.04 11.96
N GLY A 98 8.71 -4.28 11.40
CA GLY A 98 8.29 -3.01 11.97
C GLY A 98 7.58 -2.08 10.99
N ARG A 99 7.55 -0.80 11.31
CA ARG A 99 6.88 0.22 10.51
C ARG A 99 7.88 1.21 9.93
N LEU A 100 7.56 1.70 8.72
CA LEU A 100 8.35 2.72 8.04
C LEU A 100 7.41 3.72 7.39
N GLN A 101 7.68 5.01 7.57
CA GLN A 101 6.93 6.06 6.90
C GLN A 101 7.49 6.30 5.51
N LEU A 102 6.60 6.39 4.53
CA LEU A 102 6.94 6.76 3.16
C LEU A 102 6.47 8.19 2.88
N PHE A 103 7.32 8.96 2.22
CA PHE A 103 6.96 10.24 1.64
C PHE A 103 6.84 10.07 0.13
N VAL A 104 5.63 10.29 -0.37
CA VAL A 104 5.28 10.01 -1.77
C VAL A 104 4.91 11.31 -2.45
N THR A 105 5.56 11.62 -3.55
CA THR A 105 5.27 12.84 -4.31
C THR A 105 4.88 12.48 -5.75
N ARG A 106 4.03 13.32 -6.32
CA ARG A 106 3.63 13.19 -7.72
C ARG A 106 4.82 13.37 -8.66
N ASP A 107 5.75 14.25 -8.32
CA ASP A 107 6.94 14.50 -9.12
C ASP A 107 7.87 13.27 -9.18
N ALA A 108 8.00 12.54 -8.07
CA ALA A 108 8.85 11.35 -8.00
C ALA A 108 8.21 10.13 -8.68
N LEU A 109 6.90 9.91 -8.50
CA LEU A 109 6.20 8.75 -9.04
C LEU A 109 5.64 8.95 -10.45
N GLY A 110 5.45 10.20 -10.87
CA GLY A 110 4.64 10.52 -12.03
C GLY A 110 3.14 10.44 -11.73
N ASP A 111 2.32 10.96 -12.65
CA ASP A 111 0.88 11.07 -12.43
C ASP A 111 0.22 9.70 -12.24
N ALA A 112 0.53 8.73 -13.08
CA ALA A 112 -0.06 7.40 -13.00
C ALA A 112 0.30 6.67 -11.70
N GLY A 113 1.56 6.71 -11.28
CA GLY A 113 2.01 6.10 -10.04
C GLY A 113 1.42 6.75 -8.81
N TYR A 114 1.34 8.08 -8.80
CA TYR A 114 0.73 8.82 -7.69
C TYR A 114 -0.77 8.55 -7.56
N GLU A 115 -1.51 8.54 -8.67
CA GLU A 115 -2.92 8.20 -8.67
C GLU A 115 -3.15 6.76 -8.19
N ALA A 116 -2.32 5.80 -8.58
CA ALA A 116 -2.39 4.43 -8.09
C ALA A 116 -2.21 4.36 -6.56
N PHE A 117 -1.25 5.10 -6.01
CA PHE A 117 -1.06 5.19 -4.56
C PHE A 117 -2.26 5.84 -3.88
N LYS A 118 -2.77 6.92 -4.44
CA LYS A 118 -3.91 7.68 -3.89
C LYS A 118 -5.18 6.81 -3.79
N HIS A 119 -5.41 5.93 -4.76
CA HIS A 119 -6.56 5.04 -4.79
C HIS A 119 -6.36 3.72 -4.01
N GLY A 120 -5.16 3.46 -3.51
CA GLY A 120 -4.90 2.30 -2.66
C GLY A 120 -5.67 2.36 -1.35
N ASP A 121 -6.07 1.20 -0.84
CA ASP A 121 -6.81 1.08 0.41
C ASP A 121 -5.88 0.75 1.58
N LEU A 122 -6.29 1.13 2.79
CA LEU A 122 -5.62 0.66 4.01
C LEU A 122 -5.71 -0.87 4.07
N GLY A 123 -4.60 -1.50 4.38
CA GLY A 123 -4.48 -2.95 4.38
C GLY A 123 -3.92 -3.55 3.09
N ASP A 124 -3.76 -2.76 2.04
CA ASP A 124 -3.13 -3.20 0.80
C ASP A 124 -1.65 -3.50 1.01
N ILE A 125 -1.15 -4.48 0.28
CA ILE A 125 0.28 -4.80 0.26
C ILE A 125 0.95 -4.00 -0.85
N LEU A 126 1.92 -3.18 -0.48
CA LEU A 126 2.64 -2.31 -1.40
C LEU A 126 4.12 -2.61 -1.40
N GLY A 127 4.74 -2.48 -2.56
CA GLY A 127 6.18 -2.41 -2.72
C GLY A 127 6.60 -1.00 -3.10
N ALA A 128 7.68 -0.51 -2.49
CA ALA A 128 8.22 0.83 -2.74
C ALA A 128 9.74 0.78 -2.89
N GLU A 129 10.24 1.52 -3.84
CA GLU A 129 11.66 1.67 -4.12
C GLU A 129 12.10 3.12 -4.00
#